data_6422e2214d826fadfb74caba31435b8c
#
_entry.id   6422e2214d826fadfb74caba31435b8c
#
_cell.length_a   1.000
_cell.length_b   1.000
_cell.length_c   1.000
_cell.angle_alpha   90.00
_cell.angle_beta   90.00
_cell.angle_gamma   90.00
#
_symmetry.space_group_name_H-M   'P 1'
#
loop_
_entity.id
_entity.type
_entity.pdbx_description
1 polymer ?
#
loop_
_entity_poly.entity_id
_entity_poly.type
_entity_poly.pdbx_seq_one_letter_code
_entity_poly.pdbx_strand_id
1 'polypeptide(L)'
;MYYRVITEKYQTKKDAENVLNKIIEKNRNLNPIIKTNTNIKSIKTSKPTPQTKNGKTEYYTIQLSSFEDKKAAEKLAKKMTGLGYPSMVTEAWVKGKTWFRVQHGEYKMIAVAKQISIKLKNKYKFNPWISNI
;
A
#
# COMPACT_ATOMS: atom_id res chain seq x y z
N MET A 1 2.77 -19.81 0.48
CA MET A 1 3.43 -18.70 -0.28
C MET A 1 2.59 -18.40 -1.49
N TYR A 2 2.16 -17.16 -1.66
CA TYR A 2 1.32 -16.76 -2.79
C TYR A 2 2.15 -15.99 -3.82
N TYR A 3 1.99 -16.33 -5.08
CA TYR A 3 2.62 -15.62 -6.20
C TYR A 3 1.64 -14.58 -6.73
N ARG A 4 2.12 -13.35 -6.95
CA ARG A 4 1.32 -12.25 -7.46
C ARG A 4 1.60 -12.05 -8.94
N VAL A 5 0.59 -12.29 -9.78
CA VAL A 5 0.54 -11.83 -11.16
C VAL A 5 -0.47 -10.69 -11.24
N ILE A 6 -0.25 -9.70 -12.08
CA ILE A 6 -0.86 -8.36 -12.20
C ILE A 6 -2.33 -8.21 -11.72
N THR A 7 -3.15 -9.24 -11.69
CA THR A 7 -4.58 -9.16 -11.34
C THR A 7 -5.06 -10.15 -10.29
N GLU A 8 -4.37 -11.28 -10.07
CA GLU A 8 -4.88 -12.36 -9.23
C GLU A 8 -3.78 -13.03 -8.39
N LYS A 9 -4.18 -13.70 -7.33
CA LYS A 9 -3.29 -14.53 -6.51
C LYS A 9 -3.39 -15.98 -6.97
N TYR A 10 -2.25 -16.57 -7.30
CA TYR A 10 -2.17 -17.97 -7.68
C TYR A 10 -1.50 -18.78 -6.57
N GLN A 11 -1.99 -19.98 -6.34
CA GLN A 11 -1.50 -20.85 -5.27
C GLN A 11 -0.15 -21.48 -5.62
N THR A 12 0.14 -21.66 -6.90
CA THR A 12 1.39 -22.26 -7.36
C THR A 12 2.09 -21.37 -8.39
N LYS A 13 3.42 -21.47 -8.43
CA LYS A 13 4.25 -20.80 -9.44
C LYS A 13 3.83 -21.21 -10.86
N LYS A 14 3.48 -22.48 -11.04
CA LYS A 14 3.10 -23.07 -12.33
C LYS A 14 1.81 -22.44 -12.89
N ASP A 15 0.85 -22.14 -12.01
CA ASP A 15 -0.39 -21.48 -12.41
C ASP A 15 -0.15 -20.03 -12.82
N ALA A 16 0.73 -19.32 -12.11
CA ALA A 16 1.14 -17.97 -12.47
C ALA A 16 1.88 -17.92 -13.80
N GLU A 17 2.74 -18.88 -14.10
CA GLU A 17 3.45 -19.00 -15.37
C GLU A 17 2.52 -19.32 -16.56
N ASN A 18 1.53 -20.18 -16.35
CA ASN A 18 0.55 -20.51 -17.37
C ASN A 18 -0.31 -19.29 -17.79
N VAL A 19 -0.76 -18.50 -16.81
CA VAL A 19 -1.52 -17.28 -17.09
C VAL A 19 -0.64 -16.24 -17.75
N LEU A 20 0.60 -16.13 -17.32
CA LEU A 20 1.58 -15.20 -17.89
C LEU A 20 1.84 -15.53 -19.37
N ASN A 21 2.04 -16.80 -19.70
CA ASN A 21 2.23 -17.25 -21.09
C ASN A 21 1.02 -16.93 -21.97
N LYS A 22 -0.20 -17.10 -21.46
CA LYS A 22 -1.43 -16.71 -22.17
C LYS A 22 -1.52 -15.21 -22.43
N ILE A 23 -1.05 -14.39 -21.49
CA ILE A 23 -1.02 -12.92 -21.63
C ILE A 23 0.05 -12.52 -22.65
N ILE A 24 1.19 -13.18 -22.67
CA ILE A 24 2.28 -12.93 -23.64
C ILE A 24 1.81 -13.25 -25.06
N GLU A 25 1.11 -14.36 -25.26
CA GLU A 25 0.57 -14.73 -26.58
C GLU A 25 -0.44 -13.73 -27.12
N LYS A 26 -1.25 -13.14 -26.26
CA LYS A 26 -2.27 -12.15 -26.65
C LYS A 26 -1.71 -10.74 -26.88
N ASN A 27 -0.63 -10.38 -26.20
CA ASN A 27 -0.07 -9.04 -26.23
C ASN A 27 1.45 -9.08 -26.35
N ARG A 28 1.95 -9.21 -27.57
CA ARG A 28 3.40 -9.29 -27.88
C ARG A 28 4.23 -8.08 -27.41
N ASN A 29 3.57 -7.00 -26.99
CA ASN A 29 4.22 -5.76 -26.52
C ASN A 29 4.35 -5.64 -24.99
N LEU A 30 3.84 -6.61 -24.24
CA LEU A 30 4.04 -6.65 -22.80
C LEU A 30 5.20 -7.58 -22.49
N ASN A 31 6.22 -7.06 -21.82
CA ASN A 31 7.30 -7.86 -21.22
C ASN A 31 6.96 -8.15 -19.76
N PRO A 32 6.15 -9.17 -19.45
CA PRO A 32 5.91 -9.55 -18.08
C PRO A 32 7.16 -10.24 -17.55
N ILE A 33 7.75 -9.69 -16.49
CA ILE A 33 8.91 -10.25 -15.83
C ILE A 33 8.43 -11.13 -14.70
N ILE A 34 8.65 -12.46 -14.83
CA ILE A 34 8.58 -13.37 -13.69
C ILE A 34 9.86 -13.20 -12.88
N LYS A 35 9.76 -12.65 -11.68
CA LYS A 35 10.89 -12.65 -10.74
C LYS A 35 10.99 -14.03 -10.10
N THR A 36 11.74 -14.92 -10.73
CA THR A 36 12.25 -16.11 -10.07
C THR A 36 13.51 -15.74 -9.29
N ASN A 37 13.63 -16.23 -8.07
CA ASN A 37 14.82 -16.06 -7.22
C ASN A 37 16.02 -16.88 -7.74
N THR A 38 16.24 -16.93 -9.02
CA THR A 38 17.46 -17.46 -9.59
C THR A 38 18.46 -16.32 -9.73
N ASN A 39 19.64 -16.51 -9.18
CA ASN A 39 20.79 -15.63 -9.28
C ASN A 39 21.02 -15.14 -10.71
N ILE A 40 20.32 -14.13 -11.14
CA ILE A 40 20.69 -13.39 -12.32
C ILE A 40 21.48 -12.19 -11.82
N LYS A 41 22.80 -12.32 -11.85
CA LYS A 41 23.70 -11.19 -11.73
C LYS A 41 23.28 -10.12 -12.73
N SER A 42 23.04 -8.93 -12.20
CA SER A 42 22.91 -7.66 -12.90
C SER A 42 21.69 -7.47 -13.81
N ILE A 43 20.55 -7.17 -13.20
CA ILE A 43 19.73 -6.08 -13.70
C ILE A 43 19.56 -5.11 -12.54
N LYS A 44 20.19 -3.95 -12.65
CA LYS A 44 19.94 -2.81 -11.75
C LYS A 44 18.57 -2.23 -12.07
N THR A 45 17.51 -2.97 -11.77
CA THR A 45 16.21 -2.37 -11.56
C THR A 45 16.19 -2.02 -10.09
N SER A 46 16.29 -0.75 -9.81
CA SER A 46 16.13 -0.21 -8.47
C SER A 46 14.75 -0.61 -7.93
N LYS A 47 14.68 -1.79 -7.28
CA LYS A 47 13.62 -2.04 -6.32
C LYS A 47 13.66 -0.87 -5.34
N PRO A 48 12.55 -0.20 -5.05
CA PRO A 48 12.53 0.66 -3.90
C PRO A 48 12.82 -0.20 -2.68
N THR A 49 14.06 -0.14 -2.24
CA THR A 49 14.51 -0.76 -0.99
C THR A 49 13.75 -0.07 0.14
N PRO A 50 13.22 -0.81 1.12
CA PRO A 50 12.75 -0.19 2.35
C PRO A 50 13.89 0.68 2.87
N GLN A 51 13.66 1.97 3.02
CA GLN A 51 14.68 2.86 3.57
C GLN A 51 14.84 2.52 5.05
N THR A 52 15.87 1.76 5.35
CA THR A 52 16.29 1.47 6.71
C THR A 52 17.18 2.61 7.17
N LYS A 53 16.64 3.49 7.96
CA LYS A 53 17.45 4.41 8.75
C LYS A 53 17.73 3.75 10.10
N ASN A 54 19.00 3.55 10.41
CA ASN A 54 19.47 3.04 11.72
C ASN A 54 18.97 1.63 12.12
N GLY A 55 18.88 0.68 11.18
CA GLY A 55 18.50 -0.70 11.48
C GLY A 55 17.04 -0.89 11.93
N LYS A 56 16.23 0.16 11.98
CA LYS A 56 14.82 0.12 12.30
C LYS A 56 14.01 0.13 11.03
N THR A 57 13.15 -0.87 10.85
CA THR A 57 12.24 -0.89 9.70
C THR A 57 11.20 0.21 9.88
N GLU A 58 11.23 1.21 9.01
CA GLU A 58 10.21 2.26 9.00
C GLU A 58 8.97 1.76 8.28
N TYR A 59 7.83 1.97 8.90
CA TYR A 59 6.53 1.75 8.28
C TYR A 59 5.87 3.09 8.00
N TYR A 60 5.03 3.11 6.98
CA TYR A 60 4.29 4.29 6.56
C TYR A 60 2.80 4.01 6.68
N THR A 61 2.06 4.99 7.17
CA THR A 61 0.60 4.96 7.21
C THR A 61 0.02 6.14 6.43
N ILE A 62 -1.19 5.98 5.94
CA ILE A 62 -1.91 7.04 5.24
C ILE A 62 -2.91 7.66 6.21
N GLN A 63 -2.66 8.88 6.62
CA GLN A 63 -3.62 9.66 7.41
C GLN A 63 -4.66 10.26 6.47
N LEU A 64 -5.91 9.86 6.64
CA LEU A 64 -7.02 10.29 5.81
C LEU A 64 -7.58 11.63 6.25
N SER A 65 -7.72 11.83 7.55
CA SER A 65 -8.24 13.05 8.16
C SER A 65 -7.88 13.11 9.64
N SER A 66 -8.09 14.26 10.25
CA SER A 66 -8.00 14.44 11.69
C SER A 66 -9.21 15.23 12.18
N PHE A 67 -9.68 14.91 13.39
CA PHE A 67 -10.87 15.50 14.01
C PHE A 67 -10.56 15.86 15.47
N GLU A 68 -11.22 16.86 15.99
CA GLU A 68 -11.23 17.16 17.42
C GLU A 68 -12.23 16.25 18.16
N ASP A 69 -13.24 15.74 17.44
CA ASP A 69 -14.24 14.81 17.98
C ASP A 69 -13.91 13.36 17.64
N LYS A 70 -13.81 12.52 18.67
CA LYS A 70 -13.55 11.08 18.54
C LYS A 70 -14.63 10.36 17.74
N LYS A 71 -15.90 10.68 17.98
CA LYS A 71 -17.03 10.03 17.28
C LYS A 71 -17.01 10.29 15.77
N ALA A 72 -16.62 11.49 15.36
CA ALA A 72 -16.46 11.85 13.95
C ALA A 72 -15.33 11.05 13.30
N ALA A 73 -14.19 10.89 14.00
CA ALA A 73 -13.06 10.06 13.54
C ALA A 73 -13.46 8.58 13.41
N GLU A 74 -14.13 8.02 14.42
CA GLU A 74 -14.60 6.63 14.40
C GLU A 74 -15.61 6.38 13.28
N LYS A 75 -16.51 7.32 13.03
CA LYS A 75 -17.50 7.24 11.94
C LYS A 75 -16.79 7.17 10.58
N LEU A 76 -15.77 7.99 10.37
CA LEU A 76 -14.99 7.94 9.14
C LEU A 76 -14.19 6.62 9.03
N ALA A 77 -13.56 6.17 10.10
CA ALA A 77 -12.81 4.91 10.12
C ALA A 77 -13.70 3.71 9.77
N LYS A 78 -14.89 3.62 10.37
CA LYS A 78 -15.88 2.59 10.04
C LYS A 78 -16.33 2.66 8.58
N LYS A 79 -16.60 3.85 8.08
CA LYS A 79 -16.97 4.06 6.67
C LYS A 79 -15.89 3.58 5.72
N MET A 80 -14.64 3.92 5.98
CA MET A 80 -13.52 3.52 5.14
C MET A 80 -13.26 2.02 5.21
N THR A 81 -13.37 1.42 6.38
CA THR A 81 -13.28 -0.03 6.55
C THR A 81 -14.36 -0.75 5.75
N GLY A 82 -15.58 -0.27 5.76
CA GLY A 82 -16.69 -0.82 4.95
C GLY A 82 -16.47 -0.67 3.43
N LEU A 83 -15.68 0.30 3.01
CA LEU A 83 -15.30 0.51 1.60
C LEU A 83 -14.07 -0.31 1.16
N GLY A 84 -13.54 -1.18 2.03
CA GLY A 84 -12.37 -2.02 1.74
C GLY A 84 -11.03 -1.38 2.11
N TYR A 85 -11.05 -0.29 2.87
CA TYR A 85 -9.87 0.39 3.39
C TYR A 85 -9.84 0.33 4.92
N PRO A 86 -9.37 -0.78 5.53
CA PRO A 86 -9.28 -0.91 6.98
C PRO A 86 -8.58 0.30 7.59
N SER A 87 -9.27 0.99 8.47
CA SER A 87 -8.78 2.25 9.06
C SER A 87 -8.93 2.22 10.57
N MET A 88 -8.00 2.87 11.25
CA MET A 88 -7.99 3.01 12.70
C MET A 88 -7.98 4.47 13.12
N VAL A 89 -8.36 4.72 14.35
CA VAL A 89 -8.27 6.04 14.97
C VAL A 89 -7.13 6.04 15.98
N THR A 90 -6.24 7.01 15.86
CA THR A 90 -5.14 7.24 16.81
C THR A 90 -5.28 8.63 17.44
N GLU A 91 -4.97 8.72 18.72
CA GLU A 91 -4.97 9.99 19.43
C GLU A 91 -3.61 10.67 19.31
N ALA A 92 -3.61 11.96 19.09
CA ALA A 92 -2.41 12.78 19.03
C ALA A 92 -2.61 14.09 19.78
N TRP A 93 -1.71 14.38 20.72
CA TRP A 93 -1.69 15.66 21.43
C TRP A 93 -0.89 16.69 20.62
N VAL A 94 -1.56 17.73 20.16
CA VAL A 94 -0.92 18.79 19.35
C VAL A 94 -1.35 20.17 19.85
N LYS A 95 -0.39 20.98 20.22
CA LYS A 95 -0.61 22.38 20.65
C LYS A 95 -1.70 22.54 21.74
N GLY A 96 -1.69 21.69 22.75
CA GLY A 96 -2.66 21.77 23.85
C GLY A 96 -4.02 21.17 23.57
N LYS A 97 -4.22 20.50 22.44
CA LYS A 97 -5.47 19.83 22.06
C LYS A 97 -5.26 18.38 21.68
N THR A 98 -6.23 17.54 21.98
CA THR A 98 -6.27 16.15 21.48
C THR A 98 -6.90 16.13 20.10
N TRP A 99 -6.21 15.49 19.15
CA TRP A 99 -6.67 15.25 17.80
C TRP A 99 -6.85 13.75 17.57
N PHE A 100 -7.93 13.37 16.94
CA PHE A 100 -8.22 12.00 16.54
C PHE A 100 -7.91 11.85 15.05
N ARG A 101 -6.85 11.10 14.75
CA ARG A 101 -6.35 10.88 13.39
C ARG A 101 -6.92 9.58 12.84
N VAL A 102 -7.52 9.63 11.68
CA VAL A 102 -7.97 8.43 10.96
C VAL A 102 -6.86 8.00 10.02
N GLN A 103 -6.30 6.82 10.25
CA GLN A 103 -5.16 6.28 9.52
C GLN A 103 -5.54 4.97 8.85
N HIS A 104 -4.99 4.75 7.66
CA HIS A 104 -5.21 3.56 6.85
C HIS A 104 -3.90 2.87 6.52
N GLY A 105 -3.84 1.57 6.83
CA GLY A 105 -2.79 0.67 6.42
C GLY A 105 -1.42 0.92 7.07
N GLU A 106 -0.58 -0.08 6.95
CA GLU A 106 0.85 -0.04 7.29
C GLU A 106 1.63 -0.51 6.06
N TYR A 107 2.51 0.32 5.57
CA TYR A 107 3.25 0.08 4.34
C TYR A 107 4.74 0.14 4.60
N LYS A 108 5.46 -0.90 4.19
CA LYS A 108 6.93 -0.93 4.24
C LYS A 108 7.59 -0.01 3.21
N MET A 109 6.84 0.35 2.18
CA MET A 109 7.36 1.14 1.06
C MET A 109 6.52 2.39 0.86
N ILE A 110 7.15 3.54 0.94
CA ILE A 110 6.50 4.83 0.72
C ILE A 110 5.84 4.94 -0.67
N ALA A 111 6.43 4.30 -1.69
CA ALA A 111 5.86 4.29 -3.04
C ALA A 111 4.47 3.65 -3.09
N VAL A 112 4.26 2.56 -2.36
CA VAL A 112 2.95 1.89 -2.25
C VAL A 112 1.96 2.78 -1.52
N ALA A 113 2.36 3.38 -0.40
CA ALA A 113 1.52 4.33 0.35
C ALA A 113 1.11 5.53 -0.54
N LYS A 114 2.03 6.08 -1.34
CA LYS A 114 1.73 7.17 -2.29
C LYS A 114 0.70 6.76 -3.34
N GLN A 115 0.83 5.58 -3.95
CA GLN A 115 -0.14 5.11 -4.95
C GLN A 115 -1.55 4.97 -4.37
N ILE A 116 -1.66 4.40 -3.17
CA ILE A 116 -2.95 4.25 -2.50
C ILE A 116 -3.52 5.60 -2.07
N SER A 117 -2.67 6.49 -1.57
CA SER A 117 -3.02 7.87 -1.22
C SER A 117 -3.63 8.61 -2.43
N ILE A 118 -3.02 8.51 -3.61
CA ILE A 118 -3.55 9.10 -4.85
C ILE A 118 -4.92 8.50 -5.22
N LYS A 119 -5.08 7.18 -5.12
CA LYS A 119 -6.37 6.52 -5.37
C LYS A 119 -7.47 7.03 -4.43
N LEU A 120 -7.15 7.16 -3.14
CA LEU A 120 -8.08 7.67 -2.13
C LEU A 120 -8.44 9.13 -2.37
N LYS A 121 -7.46 9.96 -2.74
CA LYS A 121 -7.68 11.36 -3.10
C LYS A 121 -8.64 11.48 -4.29
N ASN A 122 -8.38 10.75 -5.36
CA ASN A 122 -9.19 10.84 -6.58
C ASN A 122 -10.62 10.30 -6.39
N LYS A 123 -10.76 9.18 -5.66
CA LYS A 123 -12.06 8.52 -5.48
C LYS A 123 -12.95 9.18 -4.44
N TYR A 124 -12.37 9.65 -3.34
CA TYR A 124 -13.13 10.14 -2.18
C TYR A 124 -12.89 11.61 -1.87
N LYS A 125 -12.07 12.30 -2.65
CA LYS A 125 -11.72 13.72 -2.48
C LYS A 125 -11.11 14.05 -1.11
N PHE A 126 -10.45 13.08 -0.46
CA PHE A 126 -9.63 13.33 0.72
C PHE A 126 -8.35 14.06 0.35
N ASN A 127 -7.72 14.65 1.34
CA ASN A 127 -6.37 15.17 1.23
C ASN A 127 -5.44 14.34 2.11
N PRO A 128 -5.15 13.09 1.71
CA PRO A 128 -4.45 12.15 2.56
C PRO A 128 -2.98 12.55 2.73
N TRP A 129 -2.48 12.28 3.92
CA TRP A 129 -1.11 12.54 4.31
C TRP A 129 -0.40 11.23 4.63
N ILE A 130 0.86 11.10 4.25
CA ILE A 130 1.69 9.93 4.59
C ILE A 130 2.57 10.30 5.77
N SER A 131 2.51 9.49 6.83
CA SER A 131 3.36 9.64 8.00
C SER A 131 4.10 8.33 8.32
N ASN A 132 5.25 8.46 8.96
CA ASN A 132 6.00 7.33 9.49
C ASN A 132 5.40 6.86 10.82
N ILE A 133 5.46 5.58 11.07
CA ILE A 133 5.11 4.95 12.34
C ILE A 133 6.25 4.07 12.84
#